data_f9581bd3c9dc3005cb5abeb85513e6b0
#
_entry.id   f9581bd3c9dc3005cb5abeb85513e6b0
#
_cell.length_a   1.000
_cell.length_b   1.000
_cell.length_c   1.000
_cell.angle_alpha   90.00
_cell.angle_beta   90.00
_cell.angle_gamma   90.00
#
_symmetry.space_group_name_H-M   'P 1'
#
loop_
_entity.id
_entity.type
_entity.pdbx_description
1 polymer ?
#
loop_
_entity_poly.entity_id
_entity_poly.type
_entity_poly.pdbx_seq_one_letter_code
_entity_poly.pdbx_strand_id
1 'polypeptide(L)'
;MSNVINMASETQELLTAFRQRVAEDLQVMAALHDREPDAAVLQELKAFDFPDTLTLLPDTEAGIEAMKLMKQALSDLSTEPDQTTLNELAADYASIYLNHTISASPEESVWLDEDSLMCQDSMFQVRSWYESYGLCIPDWRKRPDDHLVYELQFIARLLEQDNELQTLQTMARFMDEHLLRWLGNFGERGLLRCDTPYFAG
;
A
#
# COMPACT_ATOMS: atom_id res chain seq x y z
N MET A 1 -40.44 16.89 0.21
CA MET A 1 -39.12 17.52 0.06
C MET A 1 -38.18 17.20 1.20
N SER A 2 -38.57 17.26 2.47
CA SER A 2 -37.66 16.95 3.63
C SER A 2 -37.01 15.57 3.59
N ASN A 3 -37.73 14.48 3.23
CA ASN A 3 -37.13 13.14 3.19
C ASN A 3 -36.03 12.97 2.12
N VAL A 4 -36.17 13.61 0.96
CA VAL A 4 -35.16 13.53 -0.11
C VAL A 4 -33.87 14.26 0.29
N ILE A 5 -34.02 15.42 0.96
CA ILE A 5 -32.87 16.19 1.46
C ILE A 5 -32.15 15.41 2.57
N ASN A 6 -32.87 14.73 3.46
CA ASN A 6 -32.29 13.93 4.53
C ASN A 6 -31.51 12.71 3.97
N MET A 7 -32.08 11.99 2.99
CA MET A 7 -31.43 10.88 2.31
C MET A 7 -30.14 11.31 1.59
N ALA A 8 -30.14 12.49 0.95
CA ALA A 8 -28.93 12.99 0.29
C ALA A 8 -27.82 13.32 1.30
N SER A 9 -28.17 13.89 2.46
CA SER A 9 -27.20 14.17 3.54
C SER A 9 -26.64 12.87 4.13
N GLU A 10 -27.47 11.90 4.44
CA GLU A 10 -27.07 10.59 4.95
C GLU A 10 -26.14 9.85 3.97
N THR A 11 -26.46 9.88 2.67
CA THR A 11 -25.60 9.27 1.64
C THR A 11 -24.23 9.95 1.58
N GLN A 12 -24.19 11.28 1.68
CA GLN A 12 -22.95 12.04 1.67
C GLN A 12 -22.08 11.74 2.90
N GLU A 13 -22.70 11.63 4.08
CA GLU A 13 -22.00 11.26 5.31
C GLU A 13 -21.40 9.85 5.24
N LEU A 14 -22.18 8.89 4.72
CA LEU A 14 -21.70 7.51 4.50
C LEU A 14 -20.54 7.46 3.51
N LEU A 15 -20.61 8.20 2.40
CA LEU A 15 -19.54 8.28 1.42
C LEU A 15 -18.26 8.88 2.04
N THR A 16 -18.42 9.93 2.83
CA THR A 16 -17.29 10.56 3.54
C THR A 16 -16.62 9.58 4.50
N ALA A 17 -17.42 8.90 5.32
CA ALA A 17 -16.91 7.91 6.26
C ALA A 17 -16.23 6.74 5.55
N PHE A 18 -16.81 6.24 4.45
CA PHE A 18 -16.20 5.18 3.65
C PHE A 18 -14.84 5.59 3.08
N ARG A 19 -14.76 6.78 2.46
CA ARG A 19 -13.51 7.31 1.89
C ARG A 19 -12.43 7.47 2.96
N GLN A 20 -12.79 7.99 4.12
CA GLN A 20 -11.88 8.14 5.24
C GLN A 20 -11.33 6.77 5.69
N ARG A 21 -12.20 5.77 5.81
CA ARG A 21 -11.77 4.42 6.18
C ARG A 21 -10.84 3.80 5.15
N VAL A 22 -11.11 3.95 3.86
CA VAL A 22 -10.22 3.48 2.79
C VAL A 22 -8.87 4.22 2.82
N ALA A 23 -8.88 5.53 3.11
CA ALA A 23 -7.65 6.28 3.26
C ALA A 23 -6.81 5.79 4.45
N GLU A 24 -7.45 5.50 5.59
CA GLU A 24 -6.80 4.90 6.76
C GLU A 24 -6.18 3.53 6.43
N ASP A 25 -6.89 2.66 5.70
CA ASP A 25 -6.37 1.37 5.24
C ASP A 25 -5.11 1.54 4.37
N LEU A 26 -5.14 2.48 3.42
CA LEU A 26 -3.99 2.78 2.56
C LEU A 26 -2.80 3.33 3.35
N GLN A 27 -3.04 4.13 4.39
CA GLN A 27 -1.98 4.60 5.30
C GLN A 27 -1.37 3.43 6.09
N VAL A 28 -2.17 2.48 6.56
CA VAL A 28 -1.69 1.25 7.20
C VAL A 28 -0.84 0.45 6.21
N MET A 29 -1.33 0.21 5.00
CA MET A 29 -0.57 -0.50 3.96
C MET A 29 0.75 0.22 3.65
N ALA A 30 0.73 1.53 3.48
CA ALA A 30 1.95 2.31 3.28
C ALA A 30 2.94 2.13 4.44
N ALA A 31 2.47 2.14 5.69
CA ALA A 31 3.31 1.96 6.87
C ALA A 31 3.95 0.57 6.95
N LEU A 32 3.24 -0.48 6.52
CA LEU A 32 3.77 -1.86 6.47
C LEU A 32 4.90 -2.01 5.43
N HIS A 33 4.88 -1.20 4.37
CA HIS A 33 5.95 -1.16 3.36
C HIS A 33 7.07 -0.15 3.67
N ASP A 34 6.87 0.74 4.64
CA ASP A 34 7.79 1.85 4.93
C ASP A 34 9.03 1.43 5.73
N ARG A 35 8.88 0.43 6.60
CA ARG A 35 9.94 -0.03 7.52
C ARG A 35 9.78 -1.51 7.86
N GLU A 36 10.89 -2.10 8.31
CA GLU A 36 10.86 -3.48 8.81
C GLU A 36 9.87 -3.64 9.98
N PRO A 37 9.12 -4.77 10.03
CA PRO A 37 8.19 -5.02 11.10
C PRO A 37 8.94 -5.33 12.41
N ASP A 38 8.61 -4.60 13.46
CA ASP A 38 9.05 -4.88 14.81
C ASP A 38 7.96 -5.60 15.64
N ALA A 39 8.31 -6.01 16.85
CA ALA A 39 7.37 -6.71 17.72
C ALA A 39 6.12 -5.88 18.05
N ALA A 40 6.22 -4.55 18.14
CA ALA A 40 5.10 -3.68 18.42
C ALA A 40 4.11 -3.64 17.24
N VAL A 41 4.61 -3.48 16.02
CA VAL A 41 3.78 -3.53 14.80
C VAL A 41 3.06 -4.87 14.69
N LEU A 42 3.75 -5.99 14.90
CA LEU A 42 3.13 -7.32 14.84
C LEU A 42 2.04 -7.52 15.90
N GLN A 43 2.24 -6.99 17.11
CA GLN A 43 1.23 -7.01 18.17
C GLN A 43 0.01 -6.16 17.81
N GLU A 44 0.22 -4.96 17.25
CA GLU A 44 -0.86 -4.08 16.79
C GLU A 44 -1.68 -4.74 15.69
N LEU A 45 -1.06 -5.32 14.67
CA LEU A 45 -1.76 -6.03 13.58
C LEU A 45 -2.65 -7.15 14.12
N LYS A 46 -2.15 -7.93 15.09
CA LYS A 46 -2.94 -8.97 15.77
C LYS A 46 -4.09 -8.39 16.59
N ALA A 47 -3.84 -7.33 17.35
CA ALA A 47 -4.85 -6.71 18.20
C ALA A 47 -6.00 -6.10 17.42
N PHE A 48 -5.73 -5.68 16.19
CA PHE A 48 -6.72 -5.12 15.26
C PHE A 48 -7.32 -6.14 14.28
N ASP A 49 -7.05 -7.45 14.45
CA ASP A 49 -7.53 -8.51 13.56
C ASP A 49 -7.21 -8.23 12.07
N PHE A 50 -6.03 -7.66 11.79
CA PHE A 50 -5.59 -7.45 10.41
C PHE A 50 -5.38 -8.80 9.71
N PRO A 51 -5.76 -8.99 8.43
CA PRO A 51 -6.31 -7.99 7.49
C PRO A 51 -7.85 -7.92 7.45
N ASP A 52 -8.58 -8.62 8.33
CA ASP A 52 -10.06 -8.69 8.30
C ASP A 52 -10.74 -7.35 8.56
N THR A 53 -10.03 -6.40 9.15
CA THR A 53 -10.52 -5.04 9.45
C THR A 53 -10.39 -4.08 8.29
N LEU A 54 -9.80 -4.48 7.18
CA LEU A 54 -9.74 -3.66 5.98
C LEU A 54 -11.14 -3.35 5.45
N THR A 55 -11.36 -2.12 5.02
CA THR A 55 -12.64 -1.64 4.51
C THR A 55 -13.00 -2.26 3.17
N LEU A 56 -12.00 -2.45 2.31
CA LEU A 56 -12.13 -3.13 1.03
C LEU A 56 -11.53 -4.52 1.13
N LEU A 57 -12.41 -5.52 1.16
CA LEU A 57 -11.98 -6.91 1.13
C LEU A 57 -11.87 -7.38 -0.32
N PRO A 58 -10.83 -8.16 -0.67
CA PRO A 58 -10.67 -8.67 -2.02
C PRO A 58 -11.76 -9.70 -2.35
N ASP A 59 -12.23 -9.65 -3.59
CA ASP A 59 -13.21 -10.59 -4.16
C ASP A 59 -12.58 -11.56 -5.17
N THR A 60 -11.30 -11.41 -5.47
CA THR A 60 -10.53 -12.31 -6.34
C THR A 60 -9.97 -13.50 -5.55
N GLU A 61 -9.82 -14.66 -6.24
CA GLU A 61 -9.23 -15.85 -5.62
C GLU A 61 -7.82 -15.58 -5.06
N ALA A 62 -6.98 -14.86 -5.81
CA ALA A 62 -5.64 -14.49 -5.38
C ALA A 62 -5.65 -13.58 -4.14
N GLY A 63 -6.53 -12.57 -4.11
CA GLY A 63 -6.64 -11.68 -2.96
C GLY A 63 -7.16 -12.38 -1.71
N ILE A 64 -8.15 -13.27 -1.86
CA ILE A 64 -8.65 -14.09 -0.75
C ILE A 64 -7.55 -15.00 -0.20
N GLU A 65 -6.72 -15.56 -1.07
CA GLU A 65 -5.60 -16.41 -0.64
C GLU A 65 -4.50 -15.59 0.06
N ALA A 66 -4.17 -14.41 -0.44
CA ALA A 66 -3.24 -13.50 0.22
C ALA A 66 -3.71 -13.13 1.63
N MET A 67 -5.00 -12.81 1.81
CA MET A 67 -5.56 -12.56 3.15
C MET A 67 -5.41 -13.78 4.08
N LYS A 68 -5.65 -14.99 3.58
CA LYS A 68 -5.48 -16.21 4.39
C LYS A 68 -4.02 -16.41 4.79
N LEU A 69 -3.08 -16.21 3.87
CA LEU A 69 -1.64 -16.30 4.14
C LEU A 69 -1.21 -15.30 5.21
N MET A 70 -1.64 -14.05 5.10
CA MET A 70 -1.35 -13.02 6.10
C MET A 70 -1.94 -13.38 7.48
N LYS A 71 -3.20 -13.80 7.53
CA LYS A 71 -3.85 -14.24 8.79
C LYS A 71 -3.11 -15.40 9.41
N GLN A 72 -2.74 -16.40 8.61
CA GLN A 72 -1.99 -17.54 9.09
C GLN A 72 -0.62 -17.12 9.61
N ALA A 73 0.11 -16.30 8.85
CA ALA A 73 1.41 -15.77 9.25
C ALA A 73 1.33 -15.02 10.60
N LEU A 74 0.36 -14.13 10.76
CA LEU A 74 0.16 -13.42 12.03
C LEU A 74 -0.27 -14.35 13.17
N SER A 75 -1.09 -15.38 12.89
CA SER A 75 -1.50 -16.36 13.90
C SER A 75 -0.33 -17.20 14.39
N ASP A 76 0.55 -17.61 13.49
CA ASP A 76 1.69 -18.49 13.80
C ASP A 76 2.81 -17.75 14.55
N LEU A 77 2.91 -16.44 14.37
CA LEU A 77 3.86 -15.64 15.14
C LEU A 77 3.50 -15.63 16.63
N SER A 78 4.50 -15.77 17.50
CA SER A 78 4.33 -15.57 18.94
C SER A 78 3.80 -14.17 19.27
N THR A 79 3.11 -14.01 20.40
CA THR A 79 2.74 -12.69 20.92
C THR A 79 3.99 -11.86 21.25
N GLU A 80 5.06 -12.53 21.66
CA GLU A 80 6.38 -11.96 21.86
C GLU A 80 7.36 -12.71 20.92
N PRO A 81 7.55 -12.26 19.66
CA PRO A 81 8.46 -12.90 18.74
C PRO A 81 9.90 -12.86 19.29
N ASP A 82 10.62 -13.96 19.14
CA ASP A 82 12.03 -13.98 19.50
C ASP A 82 12.88 -13.22 18.47
N GLN A 83 14.15 -12.99 18.82
CA GLN A 83 15.07 -12.24 17.97
C GLN A 83 15.34 -12.96 16.64
N THR A 84 15.25 -14.28 16.60
CA THR A 84 15.44 -15.05 15.36
C THR A 84 14.34 -14.74 14.39
N THR A 85 13.09 -14.81 14.82
CA THR A 85 11.89 -14.45 14.02
C THR A 85 11.97 -13.02 13.50
N LEU A 86 12.33 -12.06 14.36
CA LEU A 86 12.47 -10.66 13.94
C LEU A 86 13.59 -10.47 12.92
N ASN A 87 14.70 -11.19 13.06
CA ASN A 87 15.81 -11.15 12.09
C ASN A 87 15.41 -11.76 10.73
N GLU A 88 14.58 -12.80 10.71
CA GLU A 88 14.07 -13.39 9.46
C GLU A 88 13.17 -12.40 8.72
N LEU A 89 12.25 -11.74 9.44
CA LEU A 89 11.41 -10.68 8.88
C LEU A 89 12.24 -9.49 8.37
N ALA A 90 13.25 -9.06 9.13
CA ALA A 90 14.16 -8.00 8.72
C ALA A 90 14.98 -8.38 7.47
N ALA A 91 15.35 -9.66 7.32
CA ALA A 91 16.06 -10.15 6.14
C ALA A 91 15.19 -10.08 4.88
N ASP A 92 13.92 -10.49 4.95
CA ASP A 92 12.98 -10.35 3.84
C ASP A 92 12.74 -8.88 3.50
N TYR A 93 12.49 -8.04 4.52
CA TYR A 93 12.37 -6.60 4.30
C TYR A 93 13.59 -6.03 3.57
N ALA A 94 14.79 -6.35 4.02
CA ALA A 94 16.01 -5.88 3.38
C ALA A 94 16.14 -6.39 1.93
N SER A 95 15.73 -7.63 1.67
CA SER A 95 15.77 -8.25 0.33
C SER A 95 14.83 -7.58 -0.66
N ILE A 96 13.68 -7.08 -0.19
CA ILE A 96 12.69 -6.35 -1.00
C ILE A 96 13.10 -4.87 -1.15
N TYR A 97 13.24 -4.17 -0.01
CA TYR A 97 13.24 -2.70 0.04
C TYR A 97 14.64 -2.06 0.08
N LEU A 98 15.69 -2.81 0.45
CA LEU A 98 17.02 -2.23 0.62
C LEU A 98 18.05 -2.75 -0.38
N ASN A 99 18.01 -4.04 -0.66
CA ASN A 99 19.05 -4.70 -1.50
C ASN A 99 18.49 -5.14 -2.85
N HIS A 100 17.18 -5.16 -3.02
CA HIS A 100 16.48 -5.63 -4.23
C HIS A 100 16.94 -7.02 -4.70
N THR A 101 17.44 -7.87 -3.78
CA THR A 101 18.06 -9.17 -4.11
C THR A 101 17.07 -10.14 -4.72
N ILE A 102 15.80 -10.05 -4.34
CA ILE A 102 14.74 -10.87 -4.92
C ILE A 102 14.17 -10.29 -6.23
N SER A 103 14.71 -9.16 -6.70
CA SER A 103 14.25 -8.45 -7.89
C SER A 103 12.73 -8.10 -7.85
N ALA A 104 12.19 -7.90 -6.64
CA ALA A 104 10.89 -7.31 -6.38
C ALA A 104 11.14 -5.89 -5.88
N SER A 105 11.28 -4.95 -6.80
CA SER A 105 11.55 -3.55 -6.49
C SER A 105 10.24 -2.83 -6.14
N PRO A 106 10.19 -2.03 -5.07
CA PRO A 106 9.00 -1.27 -4.72
C PRO A 106 8.89 0.06 -5.48
N GLU A 107 9.60 0.23 -6.59
CA GLU A 107 9.59 1.40 -7.46
C GLU A 107 8.97 1.09 -8.83
N GLU A 108 8.04 1.93 -9.29
CA GLU A 108 7.33 1.80 -10.57
C GLU A 108 8.29 1.74 -11.76
N SER A 109 9.30 2.61 -11.80
CA SER A 109 10.23 2.74 -12.93
C SER A 109 10.98 1.43 -13.23
N VAL A 110 11.24 0.60 -12.23
CA VAL A 110 11.89 -0.72 -12.43
C VAL A 110 11.03 -1.68 -13.27
N TRP A 111 9.71 -1.48 -13.25
CA TRP A 111 8.74 -2.37 -13.91
C TRP A 111 8.29 -1.85 -15.27
N LEU A 112 8.20 -0.54 -15.42
CA LEU A 112 7.57 0.10 -16.58
C LEU A 112 8.56 0.67 -17.59
N ASP A 113 9.77 1.03 -17.14
CA ASP A 113 10.80 1.59 -18.03
C ASP A 113 11.66 0.47 -18.67
N GLU A 114 12.10 0.69 -19.92
CA GLU A 114 12.80 -0.32 -20.74
C GLU A 114 14.07 -0.87 -20.10
N ASP A 115 14.81 0.00 -19.38
CA ASP A 115 16.08 -0.38 -18.76
C ASP A 115 15.90 -1.09 -17.41
N SER A 116 14.68 -1.15 -16.86
CA SER A 116 14.36 -1.70 -15.54
C SER A 116 15.25 -1.12 -14.42
N LEU A 117 15.52 0.18 -14.51
CA LEU A 117 16.31 0.92 -13.53
C LEU A 117 15.42 1.87 -12.73
N MET A 118 15.84 2.18 -11.49
CA MET A 118 15.20 3.22 -10.69
C MET A 118 15.42 4.61 -11.28
N CYS A 119 14.57 5.57 -10.88
CA CYS A 119 14.70 6.98 -11.22
C CYS A 119 14.64 7.26 -12.73
N GLN A 120 13.77 6.56 -13.45
CA GLN A 120 13.50 6.75 -14.88
C GLN A 120 12.28 7.66 -15.11
N ASP A 121 11.78 7.69 -16.34
CA ASP A 121 10.70 8.57 -16.80
C ASP A 121 9.41 8.40 -15.97
N SER A 122 9.05 7.18 -15.57
CA SER A 122 7.88 6.92 -14.72
C SER A 122 7.95 7.69 -13.41
N MET A 123 9.10 7.71 -12.74
CA MET A 123 9.30 8.48 -11.50
C MET A 123 9.03 9.98 -11.71
N PHE A 124 9.48 10.56 -12.82
CA PHE A 124 9.24 11.99 -13.10
C PHE A 124 7.76 12.27 -13.41
N GLN A 125 7.05 11.31 -14.01
CA GLN A 125 5.60 11.42 -14.21
C GLN A 125 4.86 11.41 -12.87
N VAL A 126 5.17 10.46 -11.97
CA VAL A 126 4.62 10.42 -10.60
C VAL A 126 4.92 11.71 -9.84
N ARG A 127 6.17 12.22 -9.89
CA ARG A 127 6.54 13.52 -9.31
C ARG A 127 5.65 14.66 -9.81
N SER A 128 5.38 14.72 -11.12
CA SER A 128 4.53 15.76 -11.71
C SER A 128 3.09 15.71 -11.15
N TRP A 129 2.60 14.50 -10.85
CA TRP A 129 1.33 14.35 -10.13
C TRP A 129 1.39 14.99 -8.75
N TYR A 130 2.41 14.68 -7.93
CA TYR A 130 2.55 15.25 -6.59
C TYR A 130 2.66 16.78 -6.62
N GLU A 131 3.50 17.31 -7.51
CA GLU A 131 3.68 18.76 -7.70
C GLU A 131 2.39 19.48 -8.05
N SER A 132 1.50 18.85 -8.86
CA SER A 132 0.19 19.40 -9.21
C SER A 132 -0.73 19.57 -7.99
N TYR A 133 -0.46 18.88 -6.90
CA TYR A 133 -1.13 18.98 -5.59
C TYR A 133 -0.30 19.74 -4.54
N GLY A 134 0.78 20.38 -4.95
CA GLY A 134 1.67 21.12 -4.03
C GLY A 134 2.46 20.22 -3.09
N LEU A 135 2.63 18.96 -3.45
CA LEU A 135 3.38 17.96 -2.68
C LEU A 135 4.77 17.75 -3.30
N CYS A 136 5.74 17.38 -2.46
CA CYS A 136 7.08 17.00 -2.92
C CYS A 136 7.71 15.99 -1.97
N ILE A 137 8.53 15.10 -2.51
CA ILE A 137 9.33 14.15 -1.73
C ILE A 137 10.66 14.82 -1.35
N PRO A 138 10.97 14.98 -0.05
CA PRO A 138 12.12 15.79 0.39
C PRO A 138 13.48 15.21 -0.02
N ASP A 139 13.61 13.90 -0.07
CA ASP A 139 14.89 13.21 -0.33
C ASP A 139 14.69 12.05 -1.32
N TRP A 140 14.21 12.37 -2.52
CA TRP A 140 13.93 11.42 -3.58
C TRP A 140 15.15 10.57 -4.02
N ARG A 141 16.37 10.99 -3.65
CA ARG A 141 17.59 10.20 -3.92
C ARG A 141 17.78 9.03 -2.96
N LYS A 142 17.13 9.08 -1.78
CA LYS A 142 17.10 7.96 -0.84
C LYS A 142 15.94 7.02 -1.09
N ARG A 143 14.77 7.61 -1.39
CA ARG A 143 13.58 6.87 -1.77
C ARG A 143 12.90 7.65 -2.89
N PRO A 144 12.87 7.10 -4.12
CA PRO A 144 12.29 7.76 -5.30
C PRO A 144 10.81 8.10 -5.14
N ASP A 145 10.33 9.06 -5.93
CA ASP A 145 8.93 9.52 -5.88
C ASP A 145 7.93 8.40 -6.25
N ASP A 146 8.32 7.48 -7.11
CA ASP A 146 7.55 6.34 -7.60
C ASP A 146 7.66 5.08 -6.71
N HIS A 147 8.04 5.26 -5.45
CA HIS A 147 8.06 4.18 -4.48
C HIS A 147 6.64 3.90 -3.97
N LEU A 148 6.27 2.61 -3.84
CA LEU A 148 4.97 2.12 -3.39
C LEU A 148 4.38 2.90 -2.21
N VAL A 149 5.19 3.17 -1.19
CA VAL A 149 4.77 3.92 0.00
C VAL A 149 4.21 5.29 -0.37
N TYR A 150 4.87 6.03 -1.26
CA TYR A 150 4.43 7.36 -1.64
C TYR A 150 3.22 7.36 -2.56
N GLU A 151 3.12 6.37 -3.45
CA GLU A 151 1.93 6.21 -4.29
C GLU A 151 0.69 5.90 -3.43
N LEU A 152 0.80 4.98 -2.46
CA LEU A 152 -0.29 4.68 -1.52
C LEU A 152 -0.68 5.90 -0.67
N GLN A 153 0.31 6.63 -0.14
CA GLN A 153 0.07 7.86 0.63
C GLN A 153 -0.59 8.95 -0.21
N PHE A 154 -0.22 9.08 -1.48
CA PHE A 154 -0.84 10.04 -2.38
C PHE A 154 -2.31 9.71 -2.65
N ILE A 155 -2.64 8.44 -2.90
CA ILE A 155 -4.03 7.99 -3.07
C ILE A 155 -4.84 8.26 -1.80
N ALA A 156 -4.29 7.92 -0.63
CA ALA A 156 -4.92 8.22 0.66
C ALA A 156 -5.18 9.72 0.82
N ARG A 157 -4.21 10.56 0.46
CA ARG A 157 -4.33 12.02 0.51
C ARG A 157 -5.43 12.56 -0.39
N LEU A 158 -5.61 12.00 -1.60
CA LEU A 158 -6.70 12.37 -2.51
C LEU A 158 -8.07 11.98 -1.92
N LEU A 159 -8.16 10.82 -1.27
CA LEU A 159 -9.39 10.39 -0.59
C LEU A 159 -9.77 11.30 0.59
N GLU A 160 -8.81 11.85 1.31
CA GLU A 160 -9.02 12.77 2.44
C GLU A 160 -9.38 14.20 2.03
N GLN A 161 -9.05 14.60 0.80
CA GLN A 161 -9.10 16.01 0.38
C GLN A 161 -10.53 16.57 0.35
N ASP A 162 -11.44 15.90 -0.34
CA ASP A 162 -12.83 16.32 -0.51
C ASP A 162 -13.72 15.16 -1.01
N ASN A 163 -15.01 15.41 -1.17
CA ASN A 163 -15.98 14.44 -1.69
C ASN A 163 -16.37 14.71 -3.15
N GLU A 164 -15.58 15.50 -3.87
CA GLU A 164 -15.87 15.82 -5.26
C GLU A 164 -15.64 14.60 -6.17
N LEU A 165 -16.56 14.41 -7.12
CA LEU A 165 -16.41 13.35 -8.12
C LEU A 165 -15.13 13.51 -8.95
N GLN A 166 -14.72 14.75 -9.20
CA GLN A 166 -13.50 15.06 -9.92
C GLN A 166 -12.25 14.52 -9.22
N THR A 167 -12.19 14.61 -7.89
CA THR A 167 -11.08 14.07 -7.08
C THR A 167 -11.03 12.55 -7.17
N LEU A 168 -12.18 11.86 -7.10
CA LEU A 168 -12.25 10.42 -7.30
C LEU A 168 -11.82 9.99 -8.71
N GLN A 169 -12.23 10.72 -9.74
CA GLN A 169 -11.79 10.46 -11.11
C GLN A 169 -10.29 10.66 -11.29
N THR A 170 -9.75 11.68 -10.66
CA THR A 170 -8.31 11.95 -10.67
C THR A 170 -7.53 10.84 -9.95
N MET A 171 -8.03 10.39 -8.80
CA MET A 171 -7.45 9.25 -8.08
C MET A 171 -7.47 7.98 -8.93
N ALA A 172 -8.62 7.64 -9.52
CA ALA A 172 -8.74 6.47 -10.39
C ALA A 172 -7.76 6.55 -11.56
N ARG A 173 -7.63 7.72 -12.17
CA ARG A 173 -6.69 7.95 -13.26
C ARG A 173 -5.24 7.78 -12.81
N PHE A 174 -4.85 8.28 -11.64
CA PHE A 174 -3.51 8.04 -11.09
C PHE A 174 -3.25 6.55 -10.86
N MET A 175 -4.22 5.84 -10.29
CA MET A 175 -4.10 4.38 -10.10
C MET A 175 -3.92 3.64 -11.43
N ASP A 176 -4.71 3.98 -12.45
CA ASP A 176 -4.65 3.33 -13.77
C ASP A 176 -3.36 3.67 -14.54
N GLU A 177 -2.86 4.89 -14.42
CA GLU A 177 -1.65 5.34 -15.13
C GLU A 177 -0.35 4.88 -14.45
N HIS A 178 -0.38 4.64 -13.13
CA HIS A 178 0.78 4.34 -12.29
C HIS A 178 0.61 3.03 -11.51
N LEU A 179 0.09 3.06 -10.29
CA LEU A 179 0.13 1.97 -9.32
C LEU A 179 -0.32 0.61 -9.89
N LEU A 180 -1.47 0.54 -10.54
CA LEU A 180 -2.06 -0.73 -11.01
C LEU A 180 -1.30 -1.36 -12.19
N ARG A 181 -0.42 -0.63 -12.84
CA ARG A 181 0.37 -1.17 -13.96
C ARG A 181 1.47 -2.12 -13.52
N TRP A 182 1.95 -2.00 -12.31
CA TRP A 182 3.10 -2.74 -11.82
C TRP A 182 2.87 -3.52 -10.52
N LEU A 183 1.93 -3.08 -9.69
CA LEU A 183 1.68 -3.65 -8.37
C LEU A 183 1.44 -5.18 -8.40
N GLY A 184 0.70 -5.68 -9.39
CA GLY A 184 0.47 -7.12 -9.55
C GLY A 184 1.76 -7.92 -9.75
N ASN A 185 2.66 -7.43 -10.61
CA ASN A 185 3.95 -8.07 -10.86
C ASN A 185 4.87 -8.02 -9.62
N PHE A 186 4.83 -6.91 -8.87
CA PHE A 186 5.54 -6.77 -7.61
C PHE A 186 5.06 -7.81 -6.59
N GLY A 187 3.74 -7.92 -6.38
CA GLY A 187 3.14 -8.88 -5.45
C GLY A 187 3.44 -10.34 -5.82
N GLU A 188 3.27 -10.74 -7.11
CA GLU A 188 3.63 -12.09 -7.56
C GLU A 188 5.10 -12.42 -7.29
N ARG A 189 6.00 -11.47 -7.50
CA ARG A 189 7.42 -11.70 -7.29
C ARG A 189 7.78 -11.80 -5.81
N GLY A 190 7.16 -10.99 -4.96
CA GLY A 190 7.25 -11.09 -3.51
C GLY A 190 6.80 -12.46 -3.02
N LEU A 191 5.58 -12.88 -3.37
CA LEU A 191 5.03 -14.18 -3.02
C LEU A 191 5.96 -15.35 -3.38
N LEU A 192 6.59 -15.30 -4.55
CA LEU A 192 7.45 -16.39 -5.04
C LEU A 192 8.86 -16.41 -4.43
N ARG A 193 9.31 -15.34 -3.78
CA ARG A 193 10.73 -15.18 -3.43
C ARG A 193 11.00 -14.77 -2.00
N CYS A 194 9.98 -14.38 -1.23
CA CYS A 194 10.12 -14.14 0.20
C CYS A 194 10.20 -15.46 0.96
N ASP A 195 11.01 -15.49 2.00
CA ASP A 195 11.23 -16.68 2.81
C ASP A 195 10.16 -16.79 3.93
N THR A 196 9.65 -15.65 4.42
CA THR A 196 8.67 -15.64 5.50
C THR A 196 7.23 -15.56 4.96
N PRO A 197 6.27 -16.27 5.60
CA PRO A 197 4.86 -16.19 5.24
C PRO A 197 4.27 -14.78 5.37
N TYR A 198 4.84 -13.93 6.21
CA TYR A 198 4.40 -12.55 6.42
C TYR A 198 4.55 -11.69 5.16
N PHE A 199 5.67 -11.80 4.45
CA PHE A 199 5.88 -11.05 3.20
C PHE A 199 5.31 -11.75 1.96
N ALA A 200 4.87 -13.00 2.11
CA ALA A 200 4.16 -13.74 1.08
C ALA A 200 2.64 -13.48 1.08
N GLY A 201 2.07 -12.95 2.16
CA GLY A 201 0.65 -12.62 2.30
C GLY A 201 0.37 -11.16 2.10
#